data_ad66d77b6a8113c62c6b7de0718b5d09
#
_entry.id   ad66d77b6a8113c62c6b7de0718b5d09
#
_cell.length_a   1.000
_cell.length_b   1.000
_cell.length_c   1.000
_cell.angle_alpha   90.00
_cell.angle_beta   90.00
_cell.angle_gamma   90.00
#
_symmetry.space_group_name_H-M   'P 1'
#
loop_
_entity.id
_entity.type
_entity.pdbx_description
1 polymer ?
#
loop_
_entity_poly.entity_id
_entity_poly.type
_entity_poly.pdbx_seq_one_letter_code
_entity_poly.pdbx_strand_id
1 'polypeptide(L)'
;MTKRPGREQNWYPISSLGWFTAHIREGIAVTGRQLDLLQPARARPWLLDDDTVTRIIRVHHDQADDLDLFQNQADKWKAAPGLTGAQQAGVTAYETLIAQLRQVNAEVLAVADELSHGTIDTVLAKSDLELGIEALMRGMQP
;
A
#
# COMPACT_ATOMS: atom_id res chain seq x y z
N MET A 1 1.16 -29.16 -21.18
CA MET A 1 0.93 -27.80 -21.69
C MET A 1 1.78 -26.82 -20.91
N THR A 2 2.43 -25.95 -21.62
CA THR A 2 3.32 -25.00 -20.98
C THR A 2 2.58 -23.69 -20.75
N LYS A 3 2.62 -23.19 -19.53
CA LYS A 3 2.11 -21.87 -19.21
C LYS A 3 3.14 -20.82 -19.59
N ARG A 4 2.66 -19.74 -20.11
CA ARG A 4 3.54 -18.61 -20.44
C ARG A 4 3.79 -17.77 -19.21
N PRO A 5 5.07 -17.52 -18.87
CA PRO A 5 5.40 -16.69 -17.71
C PRO A 5 4.76 -15.31 -17.80
N GLY A 6 4.23 -14.82 -16.71
CA GLY A 6 3.63 -13.50 -16.61
C GLY A 6 2.26 -13.34 -17.24
N ARG A 7 1.76 -14.36 -17.91
CA ARG A 7 0.47 -14.31 -18.59
C ARG A 7 -0.62 -15.05 -17.86
N GLU A 8 -0.28 -16.23 -17.37
CA GLU A 8 -1.20 -17.08 -16.66
C GLU A 8 -0.83 -17.13 -15.21
N GLN A 9 -1.83 -17.04 -14.38
CA GLN A 9 -1.65 -17.12 -12.97
C GLN A 9 -1.49 -18.57 -12.55
N ASN A 10 -0.47 -18.88 -11.77
CA ASN A 10 -0.30 -20.19 -11.18
C ASN A 10 -1.17 -20.30 -9.95
N TRP A 11 -2.06 -21.32 -9.96
CA TRP A 11 -2.91 -21.59 -8.82
C TRP A 11 -2.23 -22.60 -7.90
N TYR A 12 -2.27 -22.32 -6.62
CA TYR A 12 -1.63 -23.16 -5.60
C TYR A 12 -2.64 -24.11 -4.98
N PRO A 13 -2.22 -25.32 -4.57
CA PRO A 13 -3.12 -26.24 -3.89
C PRO A 13 -3.51 -25.71 -2.51
N ILE A 14 -4.61 -26.25 -1.99
CA ILE A 14 -5.10 -25.86 -0.65
C ILE A 14 -4.05 -26.10 0.44
N SER A 15 -3.15 -27.07 0.24
CA SER A 15 -2.05 -27.33 1.18
C SER A 15 -1.12 -26.12 1.37
N SER A 16 -1.14 -25.15 0.46
CA SER A 16 -0.35 -23.93 0.57
C SER A 16 -1.02 -22.84 1.42
N LEU A 17 -2.24 -23.05 1.85
CA LEU A 17 -3.02 -22.04 2.60
C LEU A 17 -2.26 -21.53 3.83
N GLY A 18 -1.59 -22.40 4.56
CA GLY A 18 -0.82 -22.01 5.74
C GLY A 18 0.29 -21.00 5.43
N TRP A 19 1.00 -21.21 4.31
CA TRP A 19 2.02 -20.29 3.86
C TRP A 19 1.41 -18.93 3.48
N PHE A 20 0.33 -18.93 2.71
CA PHE A 20 -0.35 -17.70 2.31
C PHE A 20 -0.88 -16.93 3.51
N THR A 21 -1.47 -17.64 4.46
CA THR A 21 -1.98 -17.03 5.71
C THR A 21 -0.86 -16.36 6.50
N ALA A 22 0.29 -17.04 6.64
CA ALA A 22 1.44 -16.48 7.34
C ALA A 22 1.99 -15.25 6.61
N HIS A 23 2.01 -15.29 5.28
CA HIS A 23 2.48 -14.19 4.45
C HIS A 23 1.61 -12.93 4.64
N ILE A 24 0.29 -13.09 4.66
CA ILE A 24 -0.62 -11.97 4.88
C ILE A 24 -0.47 -11.41 6.29
N ARG A 25 -0.34 -12.28 7.30
CA ARG A 25 -0.11 -11.84 8.69
C ARG A 25 1.16 -11.01 8.80
N GLU A 26 2.24 -11.43 8.16
CA GLU A 26 3.49 -10.66 8.13
C GLU A 26 3.27 -9.31 7.44
N GLY A 27 2.52 -9.29 6.35
CA GLY A 27 2.17 -8.06 5.65
C GLY A 27 1.42 -7.08 6.55
N ILE A 28 0.47 -7.57 7.34
CA ILE A 28 -0.28 -6.74 8.31
C ILE A 28 0.68 -6.13 9.33
N ALA A 29 1.58 -6.93 9.88
CA ALA A 29 2.54 -6.46 10.88
C ALA A 29 3.49 -5.41 10.30
N VAL A 30 4.06 -5.66 9.12
CA VAL A 30 4.99 -4.74 8.46
C VAL A 30 4.30 -3.44 8.09
N THR A 31 3.11 -3.52 7.49
CA THR A 31 2.36 -2.34 7.07
C THR A 31 1.89 -1.53 8.27
N GLY A 32 1.49 -2.21 9.35
CA GLY A 32 1.11 -1.55 10.61
C GLY A 32 2.27 -0.75 11.22
N ARG A 33 3.48 -1.32 11.20
CA ARG A 33 4.68 -0.60 11.66
C ARG A 33 4.98 0.60 10.77
N GLN A 34 4.79 0.46 9.46
CA GLN A 34 4.97 1.57 8.52
C GLN A 34 4.00 2.71 8.84
N LEU A 35 2.75 2.38 9.09
CA LEU A 35 1.73 3.37 9.48
C LEU A 35 2.14 4.08 10.77
N ASP A 36 2.58 3.33 11.77
CA ASP A 36 3.01 3.90 13.06
C ASP A 36 4.19 4.86 12.89
N LEU A 37 5.10 4.57 11.95
CA LEU A 37 6.22 5.46 11.66
C LEU A 37 5.80 6.73 10.92
N LEU A 38 4.76 6.64 10.09
CA LEU A 38 4.28 7.78 9.31
C LEU A 38 3.37 8.72 10.09
N GLN A 39 2.64 8.21 11.07
CA GLN A 39 1.69 9.02 11.84
C GLN A 39 2.32 10.28 12.45
N PRO A 40 3.48 10.19 13.14
CA PRO A 40 4.12 11.39 13.69
C PRO A 40 4.57 12.40 12.64
N ALA A 41 4.88 11.92 11.42
CA ALA A 41 5.30 12.81 10.34
C ALA A 41 4.19 13.74 9.86
N ARG A 42 2.93 13.44 10.16
CA ARG A 42 1.79 14.30 9.79
C ARG A 42 1.91 15.70 10.38
N ALA A 43 2.51 15.83 11.55
CA ALA A 43 2.74 17.11 12.19
C ALA A 43 3.92 17.86 11.59
N ARG A 44 4.84 17.15 10.93
CA ARG A 44 6.07 17.71 10.36
C ARG A 44 6.37 17.11 8.98
N PRO A 45 5.46 17.25 8.00
CA PRO A 45 5.65 16.58 6.72
C PRO A 45 6.88 17.06 5.96
N TRP A 46 7.40 18.25 6.27
CA TRP A 46 8.62 18.78 5.66
C TRP A 46 9.89 18.02 6.07
N LEU A 47 9.81 17.09 7.03
CA LEU A 47 10.93 16.20 7.35
C LEU A 47 11.13 15.13 6.27
N LEU A 48 10.15 14.95 5.38
CA LEU A 48 10.19 13.99 4.30
C LEU A 48 10.37 14.71 2.96
N ASP A 49 11.03 14.04 2.01
CA ASP A 49 11.16 14.51 0.65
C ASP A 49 10.17 13.81 -0.27
N ASP A 50 10.00 14.33 -1.50
CA ASP A 50 9.08 13.78 -2.47
C ASP A 50 9.44 12.34 -2.84
N ASP A 51 10.73 12.04 -2.99
CA ASP A 51 11.18 10.69 -3.36
C ASP A 51 10.74 9.66 -2.34
N THR A 52 10.87 9.97 -1.05
CA THR A 52 10.47 9.08 0.04
C THR A 52 8.96 8.84 -0.02
N VAL A 53 8.17 9.90 -0.11
CA VAL A 53 6.71 9.79 -0.14
C VAL A 53 6.25 9.06 -1.40
N THR A 54 6.81 9.37 -2.55
CA THR A 54 6.48 8.71 -3.82
C THR A 54 6.78 7.21 -3.76
N ARG A 55 7.90 6.83 -3.14
CA ARG A 55 8.25 5.41 -2.97
C ARG A 55 7.24 4.69 -2.09
N ILE A 56 6.83 5.30 -0.99
CA ILE A 56 5.83 4.74 -0.09
C ILE A 56 4.52 4.51 -0.86
N ILE A 57 4.08 5.49 -1.61
CA ILE A 57 2.86 5.40 -2.41
C ILE A 57 2.95 4.25 -3.41
N ARG A 58 4.07 4.15 -4.14
CA ARG A 58 4.26 3.10 -5.14
C ARG A 58 4.26 1.72 -4.52
N VAL A 59 4.99 1.53 -3.43
CA VAL A 59 5.07 0.23 -2.74
C VAL A 59 3.69 -0.22 -2.28
N HIS A 60 2.89 0.69 -1.75
CA HIS A 60 1.57 0.34 -1.22
C HIS A 60 0.51 0.20 -2.31
N HIS A 61 0.66 0.86 -3.46
CA HIS A 61 -0.15 0.55 -4.64
C HIS A 61 0.17 -0.84 -5.17
N ASP A 62 1.45 -1.21 -5.24
CA ASP A 62 1.86 -2.56 -5.64
C ASP A 62 1.31 -3.61 -4.68
N GLN A 63 1.30 -3.33 -3.37
CA GLN A 63 0.71 -4.22 -2.39
C GLN A 63 -0.79 -4.40 -2.61
N ALA A 64 -1.51 -3.34 -2.97
CA ALA A 64 -2.93 -3.45 -3.29
C ALA A 64 -3.18 -4.37 -4.48
N ASP A 65 -2.33 -4.28 -5.52
CA ASP A 65 -2.42 -5.15 -6.68
C ASP A 65 -2.14 -6.61 -6.28
N ASP A 66 -1.13 -6.84 -5.46
CA ASP A 66 -0.81 -8.18 -4.95
C ASP A 66 -1.97 -8.76 -4.15
N LEU A 67 -2.66 -7.93 -3.37
CA LEU A 67 -3.82 -8.38 -2.59
C LEU A 67 -4.95 -8.85 -3.50
N ASP A 68 -5.12 -8.26 -4.68
CA ASP A 68 -6.10 -8.74 -5.65
C ASP A 68 -5.75 -10.15 -6.12
N LEU A 69 -4.48 -10.44 -6.34
CA LEU A 69 -4.02 -11.78 -6.70
C LEU A 69 -4.26 -12.78 -5.57
N PHE A 70 -3.98 -12.40 -4.35
CA PHE A 70 -4.22 -13.24 -3.18
C PHE A 70 -5.71 -13.53 -2.98
N GLN A 71 -6.56 -12.54 -3.23
CA GLN A 71 -8.01 -12.74 -3.18
C GLN A 71 -8.46 -13.70 -4.28
N ASN A 72 -7.93 -13.58 -5.48
CA ASN A 72 -8.25 -14.48 -6.59
C ASN A 72 -7.88 -15.93 -6.22
N GLN A 73 -6.75 -16.13 -5.53
CA GLN A 73 -6.37 -17.46 -5.03
C GLN A 73 -7.39 -17.99 -4.03
N ALA A 74 -7.86 -17.15 -3.10
CA ALA A 74 -8.89 -17.54 -2.15
C ALA A 74 -10.18 -17.96 -2.89
N ASP A 75 -10.57 -17.20 -3.89
CA ASP A 75 -11.75 -17.51 -4.69
C ASP A 75 -11.62 -18.86 -5.41
N LYS A 76 -10.42 -19.17 -5.91
CA LYS A 76 -10.12 -20.47 -6.51
C LYS A 76 -10.29 -21.61 -5.49
N TRP A 77 -9.77 -21.43 -4.29
CA TRP A 77 -9.92 -22.44 -3.25
C TRP A 77 -11.39 -22.63 -2.86
N LYS A 78 -12.15 -21.54 -2.75
CA LYS A 78 -13.57 -21.62 -2.38
C LYS A 78 -14.40 -22.36 -3.44
N ALA A 79 -14.01 -22.22 -4.70
CA ALA A 79 -14.70 -22.89 -5.81
C ALA A 79 -14.27 -24.35 -5.98
N ALA A 80 -13.21 -24.79 -5.32
CA ALA A 80 -12.71 -26.16 -5.47
C ALA A 80 -13.63 -27.16 -4.76
N PRO A 81 -13.93 -28.32 -5.40
CA PRO A 81 -14.72 -29.33 -4.75
C PRO A 81 -13.92 -30.08 -3.68
N GLY A 82 -14.62 -30.63 -2.71
CA GLY A 82 -14.03 -31.56 -1.75
C GLY A 82 -13.24 -30.93 -0.61
N LEU A 83 -13.38 -29.63 -0.37
CA LEU A 83 -12.75 -29.02 0.82
C LEU A 83 -13.43 -29.53 2.09
N THR A 84 -12.59 -29.83 3.09
CA THR A 84 -13.12 -30.15 4.43
C THR A 84 -13.67 -28.90 5.09
N GLY A 85 -14.47 -29.07 6.15
CA GLY A 85 -14.95 -27.94 6.93
C GLY A 85 -13.82 -27.09 7.49
N ALA A 86 -12.75 -27.74 7.94
CA ALA A 86 -11.57 -27.05 8.46
C ALA A 86 -10.88 -26.23 7.37
N GLN A 87 -10.77 -26.76 6.15
CA GLN A 87 -10.18 -26.04 5.02
C GLN A 87 -11.03 -24.85 4.63
N GLN A 88 -12.35 -25.00 4.59
CA GLN A 88 -13.27 -23.90 4.31
C GLN A 88 -13.14 -22.77 5.34
N ALA A 89 -13.07 -23.14 6.62
CA ALA A 89 -12.88 -22.20 7.71
C ALA A 89 -11.53 -21.49 7.60
N GLY A 90 -10.48 -22.22 7.19
CA GLY A 90 -9.16 -21.65 6.96
C GLY A 90 -9.14 -20.63 5.84
N VAL A 91 -9.85 -20.88 4.73
CA VAL A 91 -9.95 -19.92 3.63
C VAL A 91 -10.70 -18.67 4.07
N THR A 92 -11.78 -18.82 4.83
CA THR A 92 -12.54 -17.70 5.38
C THR A 92 -11.65 -16.82 6.28
N ALA A 93 -10.88 -17.44 7.15
CA ALA A 93 -9.94 -16.75 8.04
C ALA A 93 -8.87 -16.00 7.22
N TYR A 94 -8.36 -16.61 6.17
CA TYR A 94 -7.40 -16.01 5.26
C TYR A 94 -8.00 -14.78 4.56
N GLU A 95 -9.25 -14.86 4.10
CA GLU A 95 -9.94 -13.72 3.49
C GLU A 95 -10.12 -12.56 4.48
N THR A 96 -10.40 -12.87 5.74
CA THR A 96 -10.49 -11.85 6.80
C THR A 96 -9.16 -11.13 6.96
N LEU A 97 -8.04 -11.85 6.91
CA LEU A 97 -6.71 -11.26 6.99
C LEU A 97 -6.40 -10.39 5.79
N ILE A 98 -6.80 -10.82 4.58
CA ILE A 98 -6.68 -9.98 3.37
C ILE A 98 -7.42 -8.66 3.57
N ALA A 99 -8.64 -8.69 4.10
CA ALA A 99 -9.41 -7.48 4.36
C ALA A 99 -8.71 -6.56 5.37
N GLN A 100 -8.09 -7.12 6.40
CA GLN A 100 -7.31 -6.35 7.39
C GLN A 100 -6.09 -5.69 6.73
N LEU A 101 -5.37 -6.43 5.90
CA LEU A 101 -4.21 -5.87 5.20
C LEU A 101 -4.64 -4.77 4.21
N ARG A 102 -5.75 -4.95 3.51
CA ARG A 102 -6.29 -3.89 2.64
C ARG A 102 -6.58 -2.62 3.42
N GLN A 103 -7.15 -2.77 4.62
CA GLN A 103 -7.50 -1.62 5.45
C GLN A 103 -6.27 -0.86 5.89
N VAL A 104 -5.27 -1.53 6.45
CA VAL A 104 -4.06 -0.85 6.91
C VAL A 104 -3.24 -0.29 5.75
N ASN A 105 -3.24 -0.98 4.61
CA ASN A 105 -2.58 -0.49 3.40
C ASN A 105 -3.23 0.79 2.89
N ALA A 106 -4.56 0.86 2.91
CA ALA A 106 -5.31 2.06 2.53
C ALA A 106 -5.02 3.22 3.49
N GLU A 107 -4.85 2.94 4.77
CA GLU A 107 -4.48 3.95 5.76
C GLU A 107 -3.10 4.53 5.49
N VAL A 108 -2.12 3.69 5.14
CA VAL A 108 -0.78 4.16 4.77
C VAL A 108 -0.86 5.06 3.52
N LEU A 109 -1.63 4.64 2.51
CA LEU A 109 -1.78 5.44 1.29
C LEU A 109 -2.44 6.79 1.57
N ALA A 110 -3.44 6.82 2.45
CA ALA A 110 -4.11 8.06 2.83
C ALA A 110 -3.16 9.03 3.55
N VAL A 111 -2.36 8.51 4.48
CA VAL A 111 -1.37 9.32 5.20
C VAL A 111 -0.27 9.79 4.24
N ALA A 112 0.21 8.93 3.36
CA ALA A 112 1.24 9.29 2.39
C ALA A 112 0.74 10.37 1.42
N ASP A 113 -0.51 10.29 0.98
CA ASP A 113 -1.12 11.32 0.14
C ASP A 113 -1.16 12.66 0.89
N GLU A 114 -1.59 12.66 2.13
CA GLU A 114 -1.59 13.86 2.97
C GLU A 114 -0.18 14.42 3.12
N LEU A 115 0.82 13.57 3.39
CA LEU A 115 2.22 13.98 3.54
C LEU A 115 2.78 14.59 2.26
N SER A 116 2.32 14.15 1.08
CA SER A 116 2.81 14.64 -0.21
C SER A 116 2.58 16.13 -0.41
N HIS A 117 1.61 16.69 0.29
CA HIS A 117 1.27 18.11 0.19
C HIS A 117 2.14 19.01 1.06
N GLY A 118 2.98 18.45 1.92
CA GLY A 118 3.79 19.21 2.85
C GLY A 118 5.26 18.81 2.93
N THR A 119 5.77 18.02 1.97
CA THR A 119 7.18 17.60 1.93
C THR A 119 8.10 18.81 1.88
N ILE A 120 9.38 18.59 2.24
CA ILE A 120 10.39 19.65 2.17
C ILE A 120 10.48 20.24 0.75
N ASP A 121 10.37 19.40 -0.29
CA ASP A 121 10.40 19.84 -1.67
C ASP A 121 9.23 20.75 -1.99
N THR A 122 8.04 20.40 -1.52
CA THR A 122 6.82 21.20 -1.71
C THR A 122 6.92 22.53 -0.97
N VAL A 123 7.44 22.53 0.25
CA VAL A 123 7.64 23.73 1.05
C VAL A 123 8.63 24.68 0.37
N LEU A 124 9.76 24.16 -0.11
CA LEU A 124 10.77 24.94 -0.79
C LEU A 124 10.24 25.53 -2.10
N ALA A 125 9.52 24.74 -2.88
CA ALA A 125 8.91 25.21 -4.13
C ALA A 125 7.93 26.35 -3.88
N LYS A 126 7.13 26.24 -2.82
CA LYS A 126 6.18 27.28 -2.43
C LYS A 126 6.90 28.56 -2.00
N SER A 127 7.97 28.43 -1.20
CA SER A 127 8.76 29.56 -0.76
C SER A 127 9.41 30.30 -1.92
N ASP A 128 9.94 29.54 -2.89
CA ASP A 128 10.54 30.13 -4.09
C ASP A 128 9.51 30.90 -4.92
N LEU A 129 8.30 30.36 -5.04
CA LEU A 129 7.21 31.02 -5.72
C LEU A 129 6.82 32.31 -5.01
N GLU A 130 6.70 32.28 -3.68
CA GLU A 130 6.39 33.45 -2.88
C GLU A 130 7.45 34.55 -3.04
N LEU A 131 8.73 34.18 -3.00
CA LEU A 131 9.84 35.11 -3.20
C LEU A 131 9.81 35.70 -4.60
N GLY A 132 9.48 34.92 -5.61
CA GLY A 132 9.35 35.38 -6.98
C GLY A 132 8.23 36.41 -7.12
N ILE A 133 7.10 36.17 -6.48
CA ILE A 133 5.97 37.09 -6.48
C ILE A 133 6.36 38.38 -5.78
N GLU A 134 7.01 38.31 -4.62
CA GLU A 134 7.47 39.53 -3.91
C GLU A 134 8.42 40.38 -4.76
N ALA A 135 9.39 39.71 -5.42
CA ALA A 135 10.33 40.38 -6.28
C ALA A 135 9.62 41.10 -7.46
N LEU A 136 8.62 40.44 -8.04
CA LEU A 136 7.82 40.98 -9.11
C LEU A 136 7.04 42.22 -8.64
N MET A 137 6.42 42.12 -7.48
CA MET A 137 5.64 43.22 -6.91
C MET A 137 6.53 44.41 -6.56
N ARG A 138 7.75 44.19 -6.07
CA ARG A 138 8.70 45.27 -5.81
C ARG A 138 9.12 45.97 -7.09
N GLY A 139 9.30 45.20 -8.17
CA GLY A 139 9.64 45.78 -9.47
C GLY A 139 8.52 46.59 -10.10
N MET A 140 7.30 46.44 -9.64
CA MET A 140 6.12 47.18 -10.12
C MET A 140 5.86 48.44 -9.32
N GLN A 141 6.58 48.68 -8.25
CA GLN A 141 6.43 49.91 -7.47
C GLN A 141 7.16 51.08 -8.17
N PRO A 142 6.53 52.25 -8.22
CA PRO A 142 7.16 53.43 -8.83
C PRO A 142 8.39 53.91 -8.07
#